data_fe951e0f4e3569d779734edfb6da2a9e
#
_entry.id   fe951e0f4e3569d779734edfb6da2a9e
#
_cell.length_a   1.000
_cell.length_b   1.000
_cell.length_c   1.000
_cell.angle_alpha   90.00
_cell.angle_beta   90.00
_cell.angle_gamma   90.00
#
_symmetry.space_group_name_H-M   'P 1'
#
loop_
_entity.id
_entity.type
_entity.pdbx_description
1 polymer ?
#
loop_
_entity_poly.entity_id
_entity_poly.type
_entity_poly.pdbx_seq_one_letter_code
_entity_poly.pdbx_strand_id
1 'polypeptide(L)'
;MPRRYLALLLLWLAPQVHAEALYRVELILFRHATPLEASQHAPYDWARQARPLERRAERQPALEHIAARLTPEQGYQVLLHRAWQQPVSDDGPATAIHQGQRHFEHYPIQGTLKLRPGRYMQTDMTFWVNRFGGYGQLLASERLTQRVRLVPGRLTYIDHDSLGLLIELRRL
;
A
#
# COMPACT_ATOMS: atom_id res chain seq x y z
N MET A 1 17.31 -20.57 52.71
CA MET A 1 16.63 -21.05 51.51
C MET A 1 15.97 -19.93 50.65
N PRO A 2 16.62 -18.84 50.27
CA PRO A 2 16.00 -17.80 49.41
C PRO A 2 16.41 -17.89 47.94
N ARG A 3 17.35 -18.76 47.55
CA ARG A 3 17.86 -18.78 46.16
C ARG A 3 16.92 -19.41 45.13
N ARG A 4 15.93 -20.19 45.56
CA ARG A 4 14.97 -20.86 44.65
C ARG A 4 13.84 -19.93 44.16
N TYR A 5 13.52 -18.87 44.88
CA TYR A 5 12.46 -17.93 44.51
C TYR A 5 12.95 -16.83 43.56
N LEU A 6 14.26 -16.54 43.52
CA LEU A 6 14.85 -15.55 42.61
C LEU A 6 14.81 -16.03 41.15
N ALA A 7 14.94 -17.34 40.91
CA ALA A 7 14.87 -17.93 39.57
C ALA A 7 13.46 -17.90 38.98
N LEU A 8 12.42 -18.00 39.84
CA LEU A 8 11.01 -17.92 39.38
C LEU A 8 10.60 -16.47 39.00
N LEU A 9 11.18 -15.45 39.63
CA LEU A 9 10.85 -14.05 39.35
C LEU A 9 11.43 -13.57 38.01
N LEU A 10 12.55 -14.17 37.58
CA LEU A 10 13.21 -13.84 36.30
C LEU A 10 12.44 -14.38 35.07
N LEU A 11 11.59 -15.40 35.23
CA LEU A 11 10.77 -15.95 34.14
C LEU A 11 9.59 -15.03 33.77
N TRP A 12 9.20 -14.11 34.65
CA TRP A 12 8.08 -13.18 34.42
C TRP A 12 8.49 -11.90 33.68
N LEU A 13 9.80 -11.67 33.49
CA LEU A 13 10.35 -10.53 32.75
C LEU A 13 10.74 -10.87 31.30
N ALA A 14 10.35 -12.04 30.79
CA ALA A 14 10.55 -12.32 29.37
C ALA A 14 9.79 -11.27 28.54
N PRO A 15 10.47 -10.45 27.71
CA PRO A 15 9.79 -9.52 26.86
C PRO A 15 8.82 -10.31 25.97
N GLN A 16 7.56 -9.94 25.99
CA GLN A 16 6.56 -10.47 25.07
C GLN A 16 6.98 -10.02 23.67
N VAL A 17 7.75 -10.83 22.97
CA VAL A 17 8.04 -10.62 21.55
C VAL A 17 6.73 -10.82 20.81
N HIS A 18 6.05 -9.72 20.54
CA HIS A 18 4.92 -9.72 19.62
C HIS A 18 5.49 -10.02 18.23
N ALA A 19 5.37 -11.27 17.81
CA ALA A 19 5.74 -11.67 16.47
C ALA A 19 4.89 -10.88 15.48
N GLU A 20 5.52 -9.98 14.73
CA GLU A 20 4.86 -9.26 13.65
C GLU A 20 4.28 -10.25 12.65
N ALA A 21 3.00 -10.18 12.40
CA ALA A 21 2.37 -11.06 11.43
C ALA A 21 2.79 -10.65 10.01
N LEU A 22 3.28 -11.61 9.24
CA LEU A 22 3.67 -11.39 7.85
C LEU A 22 2.45 -11.50 6.94
N TYR A 23 2.27 -10.51 6.08
CA TYR A 23 1.20 -10.49 5.09
C TYR A 23 1.74 -10.37 3.68
N ARG A 24 1.15 -11.11 2.75
CA ARG A 24 1.22 -10.82 1.32
C ARG A 24 0.17 -9.77 1.01
N VAL A 25 0.59 -8.72 0.35
CA VAL A 25 -0.26 -7.63 -0.16
C VAL A 25 -0.20 -7.67 -1.67
N GLU A 26 -1.33 -7.58 -2.34
CA GLU A 26 -1.40 -7.39 -3.78
C GLU A 26 -2.42 -6.30 -4.09
N LEU A 27 -2.05 -5.35 -4.94
CA LEU A 27 -2.92 -4.27 -5.37
C LEU A 27 -2.82 -3.99 -6.86
N ILE A 28 -3.96 -3.61 -7.44
CA ILE A 28 -4.08 -3.14 -8.82
C ILE A 28 -4.74 -1.77 -8.75
N LEU A 29 -3.99 -0.72 -9.10
CA LEU A 29 -4.52 0.62 -9.31
C LEU A 29 -4.83 0.79 -10.79
N PHE A 30 -6.01 1.25 -11.11
CA PHE A 30 -6.44 1.48 -12.49
C PHE A 30 -7.26 2.76 -12.63
N ARG A 31 -7.34 3.27 -13.84
CA ARG A 31 -8.12 4.44 -14.21
C ARG A 31 -9.38 4.01 -14.94
N HIS A 32 -10.48 4.70 -14.68
CA HIS A 32 -11.70 4.64 -15.48
C HIS A 32 -11.54 5.50 -16.74
N ALA A 33 -12.28 5.21 -17.81
CA ALA A 33 -12.31 6.02 -19.03
C ALA A 33 -13.10 7.34 -18.87
N THR A 34 -13.10 7.91 -17.68
CA THR A 34 -13.71 9.19 -17.36
C THR A 34 -12.70 10.33 -17.51
N PRO A 35 -13.16 11.57 -17.78
CA PRO A 35 -12.26 12.72 -17.81
C PRO A 35 -11.46 12.84 -16.52
N LEU A 36 -10.21 13.24 -16.65
CA LEU A 36 -9.29 13.51 -15.55
C LEU A 36 -9.82 14.65 -14.68
N GLU A 37 -10.22 14.36 -13.48
CA GLU A 37 -10.42 15.40 -12.48
C GLU A 37 -9.10 15.59 -11.72
N ALA A 38 -8.36 16.65 -12.07
CA ALA A 38 -7.18 17.05 -11.33
C ALA A 38 -7.59 17.45 -9.92
N SER A 39 -7.04 16.74 -8.94
CA SER A 39 -7.23 17.04 -7.53
C SER A 39 -6.00 17.77 -6.97
N GLN A 40 -5.77 17.70 -5.69
CA GLN A 40 -4.64 18.34 -5.03
C GLN A 40 -3.31 17.74 -5.51
N HIS A 41 -2.33 18.58 -5.86
CA HIS A 41 -0.97 18.14 -6.19
C HIS A 41 -0.39 17.25 -5.08
N ALA A 42 0.36 16.23 -5.51
CA ALA A 42 1.12 15.42 -4.58
C ALA A 42 2.13 16.30 -3.83
N PRO A 43 2.24 16.19 -2.49
CA PRO A 43 3.23 16.96 -1.73
C PRO A 43 4.65 16.44 -1.99
N TYR A 44 5.65 17.30 -1.88
CA TYR A 44 7.06 16.92 -2.07
C TYR A 44 7.52 15.81 -1.10
N ASP A 45 7.00 15.83 0.11
CA ASP A 45 7.31 14.89 1.18
C ASP A 45 6.30 13.73 1.31
N TRP A 46 5.63 13.35 0.21
CA TRP A 46 4.57 12.35 0.15
C TRP A 46 4.89 11.02 0.85
N ALA A 47 6.18 10.65 0.90
CA ALA A 47 6.66 9.41 1.53
C ALA A 47 7.35 9.62 2.89
N ARG A 48 7.30 10.83 3.48
CA ARG A 48 8.06 11.20 4.69
C ARG A 48 7.88 10.24 5.86
N GLN A 49 6.70 9.68 6.04
CA GLN A 49 6.37 8.77 7.15
C GLN A 49 6.24 7.31 6.68
N ALA A 50 6.76 6.98 5.51
CA ALA A 50 6.66 5.66 4.92
C ALA A 50 8.04 5.07 4.64
N ARG A 51 8.15 3.74 4.70
CA ARG A 51 9.35 3.01 4.25
C ARG A 51 9.20 2.65 2.78
N PRO A 52 10.22 2.85 1.96
CA PRO A 52 10.19 2.41 0.56
C PRO A 52 9.92 0.91 0.47
N LEU A 53 9.12 0.51 -0.51
CA LEU A 53 8.97 -0.89 -0.85
C LEU A 53 10.29 -1.43 -1.41
N GLU A 54 10.91 -2.35 -0.67
CA GLU A 54 12.17 -2.95 -1.07
C GLU A 54 11.95 -4.06 -2.11
N ARG A 55 12.84 -4.17 -3.10
CA ARG A 55 12.79 -5.23 -4.13
C ARG A 55 12.74 -6.64 -3.55
N ARG A 56 13.46 -6.91 -2.45
CA ARG A 56 13.43 -8.23 -1.79
C ARG A 56 12.06 -8.61 -1.22
N ALA A 57 11.22 -7.63 -0.94
CA ALA A 57 9.86 -7.83 -0.46
C ALA A 57 8.88 -8.10 -1.60
N GLU A 58 9.20 -7.71 -2.84
CA GLU A 58 8.33 -7.93 -4.01
C GLU A 58 8.08 -9.40 -4.28
N ARG A 59 6.90 -9.73 -4.79
CA ARG A 59 6.46 -11.08 -5.14
C ARG A 59 5.79 -11.07 -6.52
N GLN A 60 5.74 -12.23 -7.14
CA GLN A 60 4.98 -12.41 -8.39
C GLN A 60 3.49 -12.13 -8.11
N PRO A 61 2.83 -11.29 -8.92
CA PRO A 61 1.39 -11.09 -8.84
C PRO A 61 0.62 -12.39 -9.04
N ALA A 62 -0.49 -12.57 -8.32
CA ALA A 62 -1.41 -13.70 -8.44
C ALA A 62 -2.73 -13.29 -9.11
N LEU A 63 -3.02 -11.98 -9.14
CA LEU A 63 -4.25 -11.42 -9.70
C LEU A 63 -4.07 -10.98 -11.16
N GLU A 64 -3.09 -11.52 -11.89
CA GLU A 64 -2.86 -11.19 -13.31
C GLU A 64 -4.10 -11.43 -14.17
N HIS A 65 -4.87 -12.50 -13.88
CA HIS A 65 -6.11 -12.80 -14.57
C HIS A 65 -7.20 -11.74 -14.34
N ILE A 66 -7.17 -11.04 -13.22
CA ILE A 66 -8.05 -9.89 -12.93
C ILE A 66 -7.54 -8.65 -13.67
N ALA A 67 -6.23 -8.37 -13.56
CA ALA A 67 -5.60 -7.23 -14.24
C ALA A 67 -5.80 -7.29 -15.76
N ALA A 68 -5.71 -8.48 -16.36
CA ALA A 68 -5.91 -8.70 -17.79
C ALA A 68 -7.35 -8.41 -18.28
N ARG A 69 -8.33 -8.35 -17.37
CA ARG A 69 -9.71 -7.97 -17.70
C ARG A 69 -9.95 -6.46 -17.66
N LEU A 70 -9.03 -5.69 -17.08
CA LEU A 70 -9.12 -4.23 -17.00
C LEU A 70 -8.48 -3.61 -18.24
N THR A 71 -9.17 -3.71 -19.39
CA THR A 71 -8.65 -3.27 -20.68
C THR A 71 -9.24 -1.95 -21.13
N PRO A 72 -8.55 -1.21 -22.04
CA PRO A 72 -9.08 0.04 -22.62
C PRO A 72 -10.41 -0.14 -23.32
N GLU A 73 -10.65 -1.29 -23.97
CA GLU A 73 -11.92 -1.61 -24.65
C GLU A 73 -13.09 -1.70 -23.66
N GLN A 74 -12.81 -2.04 -22.41
CA GLN A 74 -13.79 -2.06 -21.33
C GLN A 74 -13.82 -0.77 -20.51
N GLY A 75 -13.08 0.25 -20.95
CA GLY A 75 -13.02 1.55 -20.29
C GLY A 75 -12.08 1.60 -19.09
N TYR A 76 -11.06 0.74 -19.01
CA TYR A 76 -10.09 0.71 -17.92
C TYR A 76 -8.65 0.81 -18.43
N GLN A 77 -7.77 1.35 -17.59
CA GLN A 77 -6.34 1.35 -17.82
C GLN A 77 -5.63 0.97 -16.53
N VAL A 78 -4.96 -0.17 -16.50
CA VAL A 78 -4.11 -0.55 -15.36
C VAL A 78 -2.91 0.38 -15.30
N LEU A 79 -2.72 1.02 -14.15
CA LEU A 79 -1.65 1.99 -13.88
C LEU A 79 -0.54 1.36 -13.05
N LEU A 80 -0.90 0.53 -12.07
CA LEU A 80 0.04 -0.14 -11.17
C LEU A 80 -0.52 -1.52 -10.81
N HIS A 81 0.29 -2.57 -10.94
CA HIS A 81 0.01 -3.89 -10.40
C HIS A 81 1.24 -4.36 -9.64
N ARG A 82 1.13 -4.50 -8.32
CA ARG A 82 2.23 -4.88 -7.42
C ARG A 82 1.78 -5.88 -6.39
N ALA A 83 2.65 -6.85 -6.13
CA ALA A 83 2.51 -7.79 -5.03
C ALA A 83 3.81 -7.80 -4.21
N TRP A 84 3.68 -7.83 -2.88
CA TRP A 84 4.83 -7.89 -1.97
C TRP A 84 4.47 -8.55 -0.64
N GLN A 85 5.47 -8.77 0.20
CA GLN A 85 5.29 -9.20 1.58
C GLN A 85 5.78 -8.11 2.54
N GLN A 86 5.02 -7.88 3.60
CA GLN A 86 5.42 -6.98 4.66
C GLN A 86 4.98 -7.47 6.04
N PRO A 87 5.78 -7.21 7.08
CA PRO A 87 5.32 -7.36 8.45
C PRO A 87 4.26 -6.30 8.77
N VAL A 88 3.31 -6.66 9.61
CA VAL A 88 2.24 -5.77 10.06
C VAL A 88 2.19 -5.76 11.57
N SER A 89 2.29 -4.56 12.14
CA SER A 89 2.18 -4.29 13.57
C SER A 89 1.37 -3.00 13.80
N ASP A 90 0.94 -2.77 15.02
CA ASP A 90 0.11 -1.60 15.37
C ASP A 90 0.81 -0.28 15.05
N ASP A 91 2.12 -0.20 15.36
CA ASP A 91 2.95 1.00 15.16
C ASP A 91 3.79 0.94 13.88
N GLY A 92 3.56 -0.07 13.02
CA GLY A 92 4.29 -0.24 11.77
C GLY A 92 4.19 1.00 10.88
N PRO A 93 5.27 1.36 10.15
CA PRO A 93 5.24 2.47 9.20
C PRO A 93 4.37 2.12 7.99
N ALA A 94 3.93 3.16 7.27
CA ALA A 94 3.36 2.96 5.94
C ALA A 94 4.42 2.44 4.97
N THR A 95 4.00 1.74 3.93
CA THR A 95 4.84 1.34 2.79
C THR A 95 4.68 2.37 1.68
N ALA A 96 5.79 2.94 1.19
CA ALA A 96 5.81 3.82 0.04
C ALA A 96 6.02 3.01 -1.24
N ILE A 97 5.14 3.21 -2.21
CA ILE A 97 5.08 2.49 -3.47
C ILE A 97 5.15 3.50 -4.60
N HIS A 98 5.94 3.23 -5.62
CA HIS A 98 6.01 4.10 -6.78
C HIS A 98 6.28 3.30 -8.06
N GLN A 99 5.97 3.92 -9.21
CA GLN A 99 6.26 3.39 -10.53
C GLN A 99 6.57 4.51 -11.52
N GLY A 100 7.45 4.20 -12.47
CA GLY A 100 7.91 5.09 -13.51
C GLY A 100 9.18 5.85 -13.12
N GLN A 101 9.64 6.72 -14.03
CA GLN A 101 10.85 7.53 -13.83
C GLN A 101 10.56 8.67 -12.85
N ARG A 102 11.50 8.93 -11.94
CA ARG A 102 11.43 10.04 -10.99
C ARG A 102 11.62 11.38 -11.71
N HIS A 103 10.75 12.33 -11.40
CA HIS A 103 10.82 13.72 -11.83
C HIS A 103 10.85 14.61 -10.58
N PHE A 104 12.01 15.19 -10.27
CA PHE A 104 12.25 15.87 -8.98
C PHE A 104 11.92 14.94 -7.79
N GLU A 105 10.92 15.28 -6.98
CA GLU A 105 10.49 14.46 -5.83
C GLU A 105 9.29 13.54 -6.13
N HIS A 106 8.82 13.50 -7.39
CA HIS A 106 7.62 12.78 -7.78
C HIS A 106 7.88 11.67 -8.79
N TYR A 107 6.97 10.70 -8.79
CA TYR A 107 6.88 9.61 -9.78
C TYR A 107 5.53 9.70 -10.51
N PRO A 108 5.42 9.18 -11.74
CA PRO A 108 4.14 9.11 -12.45
C PRO A 108 3.03 8.48 -11.61
N ILE A 109 3.37 7.42 -10.87
CA ILE A 109 2.47 6.80 -9.89
C ILE A 109 3.23 6.69 -8.59
N GLN A 110 2.62 7.17 -7.51
CA GLN A 110 3.20 7.11 -6.18
C GLN A 110 2.10 7.02 -5.13
N GLY A 111 2.40 6.42 -3.98
CA GLY A 111 1.43 6.31 -2.91
C GLY A 111 1.98 5.65 -1.68
N THR A 112 1.17 5.68 -0.64
CA THR A 112 1.46 5.06 0.64
C THR A 112 0.32 4.15 1.06
N LEU A 113 0.68 3.02 1.66
CA LEU A 113 -0.24 2.06 2.24
C LEU A 113 0.18 1.77 3.67
N LYS A 114 -0.68 2.07 4.64
CA LYS A 114 -0.48 1.70 6.05
C LYS A 114 -1.48 0.63 6.44
N LEU A 115 -0.97 -0.46 7.02
CA LEU A 115 -1.77 -1.57 7.54
C LEU A 115 -1.62 -1.61 9.06
N ARG A 116 -2.74 -1.73 9.78
CA ARG A 116 -2.77 -1.95 11.22
C ARG A 116 -3.62 -3.17 11.51
N PRO A 117 -3.13 -4.13 12.32
CA PRO A 117 -3.86 -5.34 12.64
C PRO A 117 -5.06 -5.01 13.54
N GLY A 118 -6.05 -5.91 13.55
CA GLY A 118 -7.25 -5.81 14.36
C GLY A 118 -8.22 -6.93 13.99
N ARG A 119 -9.47 -6.86 14.44
CA ARG A 119 -10.52 -7.78 13.98
C ARG A 119 -10.64 -7.78 12.44
N TYR A 120 -10.45 -6.60 11.85
CA TYR A 120 -10.27 -6.36 10.43
C TYR A 120 -8.95 -5.63 10.24
N MET A 121 -8.33 -5.77 9.08
CA MET A 121 -7.14 -5.00 8.76
C MET A 121 -7.53 -3.54 8.51
N GLN A 122 -7.17 -2.64 9.43
CA GLN A 122 -7.34 -1.22 9.24
C GLN A 122 -6.33 -0.75 8.20
N THR A 123 -6.81 -0.13 7.14
CA THR A 123 -5.98 0.24 5.99
C THR A 123 -6.17 1.71 5.67
N ASP A 124 -5.10 2.49 5.77
CA ASP A 124 -5.04 3.85 5.27
C ASP A 124 -4.20 3.86 4.00
N MET A 125 -4.71 4.44 2.93
CA MET A 125 -4.00 4.52 1.66
C MET A 125 -4.19 5.86 1.00
N THR A 126 -3.14 6.31 0.33
CA THR A 126 -3.19 7.48 -0.55
C THR A 126 -2.33 7.20 -1.77
N PHE A 127 -2.90 7.33 -2.96
CA PHE A 127 -2.21 7.21 -4.23
C PHE A 127 -2.38 8.48 -5.05
N TRP A 128 -1.32 8.87 -5.74
CA TRP A 128 -1.33 9.95 -6.73
C TRP A 128 -0.92 9.39 -8.09
N VAL A 129 -1.64 9.80 -9.11
CA VAL A 129 -1.27 9.61 -10.51
C VAL A 129 -0.92 10.98 -11.06
N ASN A 130 0.35 11.18 -11.36
CA ASN A 130 0.94 12.47 -11.65
C ASN A 130 1.11 12.67 -13.16
N ARG A 131 0.87 13.88 -13.63
CA ARG A 131 1.15 14.34 -14.98
C ARG A 131 2.23 15.42 -14.93
N PHE A 132 3.24 15.26 -15.77
CA PHE A 132 4.39 16.14 -15.83
C PHE A 132 4.42 16.94 -17.15
N GLY A 133 5.01 18.11 -17.08
CA GLY A 133 5.33 18.92 -18.27
C GLY A 133 6.65 18.51 -18.90
N GLY A 134 6.98 19.18 -20.01
CA GLY A 134 8.18 18.86 -20.79
C GLY A 134 9.52 18.99 -20.06
N TYR A 135 9.56 19.76 -18.97
CA TYR A 135 10.75 19.91 -18.10
C TYR A 135 10.68 19.09 -16.82
N GLY A 136 9.71 18.16 -16.73
CA GLY A 136 9.53 17.30 -15.56
C GLY A 136 8.80 17.97 -14.38
N GLN A 137 8.29 19.21 -14.54
CA GLN A 137 7.49 19.87 -13.51
C GLN A 137 6.13 19.19 -13.36
N LEU A 138 5.65 19.06 -12.13
CA LEU A 138 4.33 18.52 -11.83
C LEU A 138 3.24 19.49 -12.30
N LEU A 139 2.39 19.04 -13.21
CA LEU A 139 1.28 19.83 -13.75
C LEU A 139 -0.04 19.54 -13.05
N ALA A 140 -0.31 18.27 -12.76
CA ALA A 140 -1.54 17.83 -12.14
C ALA A 140 -1.35 16.48 -11.45
N SER A 141 -2.19 16.22 -10.45
CA SER A 141 -2.28 14.92 -9.79
C SER A 141 -3.75 14.51 -9.66
N GLU A 142 -4.04 13.25 -9.95
CA GLU A 142 -5.26 12.58 -9.49
C GLU A 142 -4.94 11.94 -8.15
N ARG A 143 -5.79 12.07 -7.15
CA ARG A 143 -5.56 11.53 -5.82
C ARG A 143 -6.69 10.62 -5.38
N LEU A 144 -6.36 9.36 -5.09
CA LEU A 144 -7.22 8.43 -4.37
C LEU A 144 -6.75 8.38 -2.92
N THR A 145 -7.61 8.74 -1.98
CA THR A 145 -7.35 8.63 -0.53
C THR A 145 -8.52 7.91 0.12
N GLN A 146 -8.22 6.80 0.83
CA GLN A 146 -9.25 6.00 1.49
C GLN A 146 -8.75 5.41 2.81
N ARG A 147 -9.68 5.32 3.75
CA ARG A 147 -9.52 4.55 4.98
C ARG A 147 -10.59 3.48 5.02
N VAL A 148 -10.17 2.22 4.95
CA VAL A 148 -11.06 1.07 4.84
C VAL A 148 -10.67 -0.04 5.81
N ARG A 149 -11.63 -0.95 6.06
CA ARG A 149 -11.41 -2.19 6.81
C ARG A 149 -11.41 -3.34 5.83
N LEU A 150 -10.27 -4.01 5.70
CA LEU A 150 -10.12 -5.15 4.81
C LEU A 150 -10.25 -6.46 5.58
N VAL A 151 -10.84 -7.46 4.93
CA VAL A 151 -10.86 -8.84 5.42
C VAL A 151 -9.72 -9.61 4.73
N PRO A 152 -8.71 -10.11 5.47
CA PRO A 152 -7.66 -10.92 4.86
C PRO A 152 -8.24 -12.12 4.10
N GLY A 153 -7.66 -12.44 2.93
CA GLY A 153 -8.13 -13.48 2.03
C GLY A 153 -9.28 -13.07 1.11
N ARG A 154 -9.75 -11.82 1.19
CA ARG A 154 -10.82 -11.30 0.34
C ARG A 154 -10.31 -10.18 -0.56
N LEU A 155 -10.55 -10.31 -1.87
CA LEU A 155 -10.34 -9.22 -2.82
C LEU A 155 -11.38 -8.12 -2.56
N THR A 156 -10.92 -6.89 -2.39
CA THR A 156 -11.76 -5.72 -2.12
C THR A 156 -11.57 -4.69 -3.21
N TYR A 157 -12.67 -4.18 -3.75
CA TYR A 157 -12.70 -3.06 -4.68
C TYR A 157 -12.94 -1.75 -3.92
N ILE A 158 -12.18 -0.75 -4.25
CA ILE A 158 -12.27 0.62 -3.73
C ILE A 158 -12.49 1.54 -4.91
N ASP A 159 -13.63 2.19 -4.92
CA ASP A 159 -14.05 3.11 -5.96
C ASP A 159 -13.66 4.55 -5.62
N HIS A 160 -13.31 5.30 -6.65
CA HIS A 160 -13.04 6.73 -6.61
C HIS A 160 -13.29 7.32 -8.00
N ASP A 161 -13.66 8.59 -8.08
CA ASP A 161 -14.18 9.28 -9.27
C ASP A 161 -13.52 8.89 -10.61
N SER A 162 -12.20 9.01 -10.72
CA SER A 162 -11.43 8.63 -11.92
C SER A 162 -10.55 7.39 -11.74
N LEU A 163 -10.40 6.92 -10.52
CA LEU A 163 -9.49 5.83 -10.17
C LEU A 163 -10.24 4.71 -9.47
N GLY A 164 -9.83 3.47 -9.72
CA GLY A 164 -10.25 2.31 -8.96
C GLY A 164 -9.04 1.56 -8.40
N LEU A 165 -9.22 0.91 -7.26
CA LEU A 165 -8.18 0.09 -6.66
C LEU A 165 -8.76 -1.24 -6.22
N LEU A 166 -8.13 -2.33 -6.66
CA LEU A 166 -8.35 -3.68 -6.15
C LEU A 166 -7.22 -4.03 -5.19
N ILE A 167 -7.55 -4.56 -4.02
CA ILE A 167 -6.57 -4.95 -3.01
C ILE A 167 -6.94 -6.28 -2.36
N GLU A 168 -5.96 -7.16 -2.22
CA GLU A 168 -6.05 -8.40 -1.46
C GLU A 168 -4.90 -8.49 -0.45
N LEU A 169 -5.23 -8.94 0.77
CA LEU A 169 -4.28 -9.23 1.83
C LEU A 169 -4.37 -10.70 2.18
N ARG A 170 -3.24 -11.42 2.24
CA ARG A 170 -3.18 -12.80 2.73
C ARG A 170 -2.16 -12.91 3.85
N ARG A 171 -2.59 -13.45 4.98
CA ARG A 171 -1.66 -13.79 6.07
C ARG A 171 -0.81 -14.99 5.63
N LEU A 172 0.48 -14.93 5.92
CA LEU A 172 1.47 -15.98 5.62
C LEU A 172 1.79 -16.79 6.85
#